data_7da42157ea6d3c6aa26deb7876b63a68
#
_entry.id   7da42157ea6d3c6aa26deb7876b63a68
#
_cell.length_a   1.000
_cell.length_b   1.000
_cell.length_c   1.000
_cell.angle_alpha   90.00
_cell.angle_beta   90.00
_cell.angle_gamma   90.00
#
_symmetry.space_group_name_H-M   'P 1'
#
loop_
_entity.id
_entity.type
_entity.pdbx_description
1 polymer ?
#
loop_
_entity_poly.entity_id
_entity_poly.type
_entity_poly.pdbx_seq_one_letter_code
_entity_poly.pdbx_strand_id
1 'polypeptide(L)'
;QLTIIGNLNNTNNQGFSELQNESSSSTGNIRSRMGLTTSRSLGLNATYDWKRVKLRSNVQYVGTDRLEDSRTTVDNFLREDKSINLGTSHSRQQNHELVANASLEWKMDSVTTLIFRPQYRFAANDRENNGFQEGWGNDVLLNERESSGTNHNSRYNLALMLQLSRKLSRLGRNVALKVDYGTNASATDRTNLSTTRYFKNNTKKIQNQKIEDDVDGFNYRVQLVYVEPLPWRHFLQLRYSYQYRVNNSDRFVYDWDKELEEFAPDFDEESSNRFENQYTNHLVNLAIRTSQKKYNYNIGVDFEPQKSVSHSL
;
A
#
# COMPACT_ATOMS: atom_id res chain seq x y z
N GLN A 1 21.21 9.48 22.61
CA GLN A 1 21.89 8.42 21.88
C GLN A 1 21.60 8.57 20.40
N LEU A 2 22.63 8.48 19.57
CA LEU A 2 22.54 8.45 18.10
C LEU A 2 23.15 7.13 17.62
N THR A 3 22.44 6.45 16.73
CA THR A 3 22.92 5.20 16.11
C THR A 3 22.81 5.32 14.60
N ILE A 4 23.85 4.96 13.88
CA ILE A 4 23.91 4.94 12.40
C ILE A 4 24.13 3.49 12.00
N ILE A 5 23.31 2.98 11.09
CA ILE A 5 23.39 1.62 10.55
C ILE A 5 23.39 1.70 9.03
N GLY A 6 24.36 1.08 8.38
CA GLY A 6 24.42 0.95 6.94
C GLY A 6 24.58 -0.51 6.52
N ASN A 7 23.96 -0.91 5.43
CA ASN A 7 24.09 -2.23 4.84
C ASN A 7 24.15 -2.15 3.31
N LEU A 8 25.08 -2.93 2.74
CA LEU A 8 25.19 -3.19 1.30
C LEU A 8 25.16 -4.70 1.13
N ASN A 9 24.21 -5.17 0.39
CA ASN A 9 24.02 -6.60 0.15
C ASN A 9 23.76 -6.89 -1.34
N ASN A 10 24.35 -7.96 -1.84
CA ASN A 10 24.11 -8.48 -3.17
C ASN A 10 23.78 -9.98 -3.04
N THR A 11 22.52 -10.32 -3.24
CA THR A 11 22.04 -11.70 -3.12
C THR A 11 21.57 -12.24 -4.45
N ASN A 12 22.14 -13.38 -4.84
CA ASN A 12 21.63 -14.15 -5.97
C ASN A 12 20.46 -15.00 -5.45
N ASN A 13 19.24 -14.57 -5.72
CA ASN A 13 18.06 -15.34 -5.40
C ASN A 13 17.79 -16.36 -6.52
N GLN A 14 18.40 -17.53 -6.40
CA GLN A 14 17.91 -18.72 -7.09
C GLN A 14 16.70 -19.25 -6.28
N GLY A 15 15.57 -18.57 -6.43
CA GLY A 15 14.35 -18.95 -5.72
C GLY A 15 13.66 -20.10 -6.43
N PHE A 16 13.82 -21.30 -5.94
CA PHE A 16 12.78 -22.31 -6.07
C PHE A 16 11.62 -21.88 -5.17
N SER A 17 10.58 -21.31 -5.72
CA SER A 17 9.30 -21.28 -5.01
C SER A 17 8.67 -22.66 -5.15
N GLU A 18 9.21 -23.64 -4.44
CA GLU A 18 8.51 -24.87 -4.18
C GLU A 18 7.25 -24.57 -3.36
N LEU A 19 6.12 -24.93 -3.95
CA LEU A 19 4.95 -25.46 -3.26
C LEU A 19 4.46 -24.68 -2.03
N GLN A 20 3.76 -23.60 -2.25
CA GLN A 20 2.70 -23.23 -1.33
C GLN A 20 1.41 -22.96 -2.13
N ASN A 21 0.75 -24.04 -2.51
CA ASN A 21 -0.72 -24.12 -2.67
C ASN A 21 -1.09 -25.53 -3.11
N GLU A 22 -1.03 -26.46 -2.18
CA GLU A 22 -1.86 -27.66 -2.23
C GLU A 22 -3.28 -27.27 -1.85
N SER A 23 -3.98 -26.54 -2.70
CA SER A 23 -5.43 -26.54 -2.64
C SER A 23 -6.00 -26.08 -3.98
N SER A 24 -6.58 -27.08 -4.66
CA SER A 24 -7.60 -26.95 -5.68
C SER A 24 -7.26 -26.13 -6.92
N SER A 25 -6.65 -26.77 -7.90
CA SER A 25 -7.14 -26.77 -9.29
C SER A 25 -6.15 -27.56 -10.15
N SER A 26 -6.67 -28.24 -11.15
CA SER A 26 -5.95 -29.06 -12.12
C SER A 26 -5.01 -28.27 -13.06
N THR A 27 -4.40 -27.20 -12.59
CA THR A 27 -3.51 -26.32 -13.34
C THR A 27 -2.11 -26.42 -12.72
N GLY A 28 -1.24 -27.20 -13.35
CA GLY A 28 0.17 -27.26 -12.97
C GLY A 28 0.92 -26.01 -13.44
N ASN A 29 1.25 -25.11 -12.55
CA ASN A 29 2.11 -23.94 -12.82
C ASN A 29 3.51 -24.19 -12.30
N ILE A 30 4.47 -24.37 -13.20
CA ILE A 30 5.89 -24.43 -12.85
C ILE A 30 6.50 -23.04 -13.15
N ARG A 31 6.96 -22.37 -12.13
CA ARG A 31 7.67 -21.08 -12.24
C ARG A 31 9.10 -21.26 -11.75
N SER A 32 10.06 -21.08 -12.63
CA SER A 32 11.47 -20.93 -12.26
C SER A 32 11.82 -19.44 -12.33
N ARG A 33 12.30 -18.87 -11.25
CA ARG A 33 12.76 -17.49 -11.17
C ARG A 33 14.23 -17.47 -10.82
N MET A 34 15.03 -16.85 -11.67
CA MET A 34 16.42 -16.54 -11.39
C MET A 34 16.57 -15.02 -11.30
N GLY A 35 17.19 -14.53 -10.25
CA GLY A 35 17.29 -13.08 -10.08
C GLY A 35 18.43 -12.66 -9.20
N LEU A 36 19.05 -11.54 -9.56
CA LEU A 36 20.06 -10.85 -8.79
C LEU A 36 19.43 -9.64 -8.11
N THR A 37 19.57 -9.52 -6.81
CA THR A 37 19.09 -8.36 -6.05
C THR A 37 20.27 -7.68 -5.36
N THR A 38 20.50 -6.41 -5.70
CA THR A 38 21.42 -5.54 -4.97
C THR A 38 20.61 -4.63 -4.07
N SER A 39 20.92 -4.60 -2.79
CA SER A 39 20.26 -3.75 -1.81
C SER A 39 21.26 -2.83 -1.10
N ARG A 40 20.82 -1.60 -0.84
CA ARG A 40 21.54 -0.57 -0.11
C ARG A 40 20.62 0.00 0.94
N SER A 41 21.05 0.07 2.17
CA SER A 41 20.26 0.70 3.23
C SER A 41 21.11 1.58 4.13
N LEU A 42 20.50 2.67 4.58
CA LEU A 42 21.05 3.58 5.57
C LEU A 42 19.96 3.88 6.59
N GLY A 43 20.28 3.69 7.86
CA GLY A 43 19.37 3.96 8.99
C GLY A 43 20.02 4.89 10.00
N LEU A 44 19.24 5.86 10.46
CA LEU A 44 19.60 6.79 11.53
C LEU A 44 18.56 6.69 12.63
N ASN A 45 19.01 6.39 13.84
CA ASN A 45 18.14 6.37 15.02
C ASN A 45 18.64 7.39 16.03
N ALA A 46 17.79 8.27 16.52
CA ALA A 46 18.10 9.20 17.56
C ALA A 46 17.10 9.08 18.72
N THR A 47 17.64 9.04 19.93
CA THR A 47 16.86 9.00 21.16
C THR A 47 17.37 10.07 22.09
N TYR A 48 16.47 10.90 22.60
CA TYR A 48 16.76 11.94 23.57
C TYR A 48 15.74 11.87 24.71
N ASP A 49 16.23 11.61 25.92
CA ASP A 49 15.42 11.56 27.11
C ASP A 49 15.87 12.67 28.09
N TRP A 50 14.97 13.60 28.35
CA TRP A 50 15.20 14.67 29.32
C TRP A 50 13.98 14.83 30.20
N LYS A 51 14.19 14.85 31.50
CA LYS A 51 13.17 14.96 32.59
C LYS A 51 11.69 14.88 32.21
N ARG A 52 11.22 15.75 31.29
CA ARG A 52 9.82 15.87 30.85
C ARG A 52 9.61 15.63 29.36
N VAL A 53 10.68 15.49 28.59
CA VAL A 53 10.61 15.34 27.14
C VAL A 53 11.33 14.07 26.73
N LYS A 54 10.64 13.22 25.97
CA LYS A 54 11.24 12.06 25.32
C LYS A 54 11.04 12.20 23.81
N LEU A 55 12.13 12.21 23.08
CA LEU A 55 12.16 12.24 21.64
C LEU A 55 12.81 10.97 21.12
N ARG A 56 12.13 10.30 20.22
CA ARG A 56 12.67 9.16 19.45
C ARG A 56 12.44 9.44 17.99
N SER A 57 13.44 9.24 17.16
CA SER A 57 13.32 9.37 15.72
C SER A 57 14.08 8.26 15.02
N ASN A 58 13.53 7.84 13.90
CA ASN A 58 14.13 6.88 13.00
C ASN A 58 13.98 7.43 11.58
N VAL A 59 15.07 7.44 10.82
CA VAL A 59 15.06 7.71 9.39
C VAL A 59 15.78 6.56 8.72
N GLN A 60 15.13 5.95 7.74
CA GLN A 60 15.67 4.82 7.00
C GLN A 60 15.50 5.05 5.50
N TYR A 61 16.55 4.84 4.76
CA TYR A 61 16.54 4.73 3.31
C TYR A 61 16.89 3.31 2.89
N VAL A 62 16.14 2.80 1.92
CA VAL A 62 16.39 1.49 1.29
C VAL A 62 16.32 1.67 -0.22
N GLY A 63 17.37 1.26 -0.92
CA GLY A 63 17.41 1.16 -2.37
C GLY A 63 17.63 -0.28 -2.78
N THR A 64 16.86 -0.78 -3.75
CA THR A 64 17.04 -2.13 -4.32
C THR A 64 17.05 -2.07 -5.83
N ASP A 65 17.95 -2.82 -6.46
CA ASP A 65 17.99 -3.06 -7.90
C ASP A 65 17.88 -4.58 -8.10
N ARG A 66 16.81 -5.01 -8.75
CA ARG A 66 16.50 -6.42 -8.96
C ARG A 66 16.40 -6.71 -10.44
N LEU A 67 17.19 -7.68 -10.89
CA LEU A 67 17.08 -8.33 -12.19
C LEU A 67 16.40 -9.66 -11.99
N GLU A 68 15.38 -9.96 -12.76
CA GLU A 68 14.64 -11.22 -12.68
C GLU A 68 14.40 -11.78 -14.06
N ASP A 69 14.85 -13.02 -14.27
CA ASP A 69 14.47 -13.85 -15.39
C ASP A 69 13.49 -14.91 -14.92
N SER A 70 12.38 -15.04 -15.61
CA SER A 70 11.39 -16.07 -15.30
C SER A 70 10.99 -16.88 -16.51
N ARG A 71 10.78 -18.17 -16.29
CA ARG A 71 10.19 -19.08 -17.25
C ARG A 71 8.94 -19.68 -16.64
N THR A 72 7.84 -19.64 -17.36
CA THR A 72 6.55 -20.13 -16.90
C THR A 72 6.03 -21.15 -17.90
N THR A 73 5.59 -22.31 -17.42
CA THR A 73 4.86 -23.29 -18.20
C THR A 73 3.51 -23.48 -17.52
N VAL A 74 2.44 -23.35 -18.26
CA VAL A 74 1.06 -23.55 -17.78
C VAL A 74 0.42 -24.62 -18.64
N ASP A 75 0.18 -25.78 -18.04
CA ASP A 75 -0.52 -26.88 -18.69
C ASP A 75 -1.98 -26.87 -18.23
N ASN A 76 -2.89 -26.75 -19.19
CA ASN A 76 -4.33 -26.82 -18.94
C ASN A 76 -4.85 -28.15 -19.52
N PHE A 77 -5.41 -28.97 -18.65
CA PHE A 77 -6.06 -30.23 -19.01
C PHE A 77 -7.58 -30.07 -18.94
N LEU A 78 -8.20 -29.68 -20.04
CA LEU A 78 -9.64 -29.58 -20.18
C LEU A 78 -10.17 -30.75 -21.00
N ARG A 79 -10.57 -31.79 -20.32
CA ARG A 79 -11.25 -33.03 -20.81
C ARG A 79 -10.70 -33.68 -22.10
N GLU A 80 -10.73 -33.02 -23.25
CA GLU A 80 -10.26 -33.55 -24.53
C GLU A 80 -9.21 -32.68 -25.23
N ASP A 81 -9.09 -31.42 -24.78
CA ASP A 81 -8.15 -30.46 -25.37
C ASP A 81 -7.00 -30.16 -24.40
N LYS A 82 -5.81 -30.48 -24.82
CA LYS A 82 -4.58 -30.12 -24.11
C LYS A 82 -4.13 -28.75 -24.61
N SER A 83 -3.98 -27.77 -23.71
CA SER A 83 -3.31 -26.52 -24.06
C SER A 83 -2.13 -26.25 -23.15
N ILE A 84 -1.04 -25.77 -23.73
CA ILE A 84 0.21 -25.42 -23.05
C ILE A 84 0.53 -23.98 -23.37
N ASN A 85 0.80 -23.18 -22.34
CA ASN A 85 1.34 -21.85 -22.49
C ASN A 85 2.76 -21.83 -21.94
N LEU A 86 3.71 -21.47 -22.81
CA LEU A 86 5.11 -21.28 -22.48
C LEU A 86 5.39 -19.79 -22.42
N GLY A 87 6.02 -19.33 -21.37
CA GLY A 87 6.36 -17.91 -21.22
C GLY A 87 7.76 -17.72 -20.69
N THR A 88 8.46 -16.72 -21.22
CA THR A 88 9.70 -16.20 -20.67
C THR A 88 9.52 -14.70 -20.40
N SER A 89 10.08 -14.21 -19.32
CA SER A 89 10.13 -12.76 -19.08
C SER A 89 11.44 -12.37 -18.42
N HIS A 90 11.93 -11.22 -18.86
CA HIS A 90 13.05 -10.51 -18.29
C HIS A 90 12.56 -9.20 -17.68
N SER A 91 12.85 -8.94 -16.42
CA SER A 91 12.45 -7.70 -15.78
C SER A 91 13.57 -7.10 -14.94
N ARG A 92 13.68 -5.79 -14.98
CA ARG A 92 14.49 -5.00 -14.06
C ARG A 92 13.58 -4.13 -13.21
N GLN A 93 13.81 -4.14 -11.91
CA GLN A 93 13.04 -3.34 -10.97
C GLN A 93 13.97 -2.60 -10.02
N GLN A 94 13.84 -1.27 -9.99
CA GLN A 94 14.55 -0.40 -9.06
C GLN A 94 13.55 0.19 -8.09
N ASN A 95 13.83 0.05 -6.79
CA ASN A 95 13.01 0.63 -5.73
C ASN A 95 13.85 1.54 -4.87
N HIS A 96 13.28 2.68 -4.50
CA HIS A 96 13.82 3.62 -3.55
C HIS A 96 12.77 3.91 -2.51
N GLU A 97 13.09 3.72 -1.26
CA GLU A 97 12.17 3.96 -0.16
C GLU A 97 12.86 4.79 0.93
N LEU A 98 12.19 5.86 1.35
CA LEU A 98 12.56 6.68 2.50
C LEU A 98 11.43 6.62 3.52
N VAL A 99 11.76 6.21 4.74
CA VAL A 99 10.84 6.20 5.88
C VAL A 99 11.43 7.07 6.97
N ALA A 100 10.63 8.02 7.47
CA ALA A 100 10.99 8.87 8.59
C ALA A 100 9.86 8.84 9.62
N ASN A 101 10.20 8.47 10.84
CA ASN A 101 9.28 8.41 11.97
C ASN A 101 9.85 9.18 13.14
N ALA A 102 8.99 9.91 13.85
CA ALA A 102 9.38 10.49 15.12
C ALA A 102 8.26 10.31 16.16
N SER A 103 8.64 10.34 17.42
CA SER A 103 7.72 10.31 18.55
C SER A 103 8.23 11.24 19.62
N LEU A 104 7.48 12.30 19.86
CA LEU A 104 7.70 13.25 20.95
C LEU A 104 6.67 12.98 22.04
N GLU A 105 7.11 12.66 23.23
CA GLU A 105 6.30 12.64 24.45
C GLU A 105 6.76 13.78 25.34
N TRP A 106 5.87 14.70 25.64
CA TRP A 106 6.13 15.84 26.50
C TRP A 106 5.17 15.84 27.70
N LYS A 107 5.71 15.63 28.90
CA LYS A 107 5.01 15.80 30.16
C LYS A 107 5.04 17.29 30.52
N MET A 108 4.01 18.05 30.05
CA MET A 108 3.92 19.49 30.26
C MET A 108 3.90 19.83 31.75
N ASP A 109 3.14 19.04 32.50
CA ASP A 109 3.08 19.06 33.98
C ASP A 109 2.87 17.64 34.54
N SER A 110 2.54 17.50 35.83
CA SER A 110 2.31 16.21 36.51
C SER A 110 1.05 15.49 36.05
N VAL A 111 0.13 16.18 35.40
CA VAL A 111 -1.19 15.66 35.00
C VAL A 111 -1.44 15.73 33.50
N THR A 112 -0.66 16.53 32.75
CA THR A 112 -0.86 16.77 31.31
C THR A 112 0.31 16.19 30.50
N THR A 113 -0.04 15.38 29.51
CA THR A 113 0.94 14.79 28.57
C THR A 113 0.50 15.06 27.14
N LEU A 114 1.44 15.56 26.34
CA LEU A 114 1.32 15.72 24.90
C LEU A 114 2.16 14.64 24.22
N ILE A 115 1.57 13.98 23.23
CA ILE A 115 2.26 13.03 22.34
C ILE A 115 2.08 13.52 20.92
N PHE A 116 3.19 13.63 20.17
CA PHE A 116 3.18 13.95 18.76
C PHE A 116 3.98 12.90 18.00
N ARG A 117 3.37 12.30 16.97
CA ARG A 117 3.99 11.24 16.15
C ARG A 117 3.80 11.53 14.67
N PRO A 118 4.74 12.23 14.03
CA PRO A 118 4.81 12.32 12.59
C PRO A 118 5.41 11.05 11.98
N GLN A 119 4.86 10.62 10.84
CA GLN A 119 5.37 9.53 10.02
C GLN A 119 5.35 9.99 8.57
N TYR A 120 6.45 9.83 7.88
CA TYR A 120 6.58 10.12 6.47
C TYR A 120 7.17 8.91 5.75
N ARG A 121 6.58 8.57 4.62
CA ARG A 121 7.08 7.53 3.73
C ARG A 121 7.03 8.04 2.30
N PHE A 122 8.15 7.91 1.61
CA PHE A 122 8.25 8.10 0.17
C PHE A 122 8.75 6.82 -0.44
N ALA A 123 8.20 6.42 -1.58
CA ALA A 123 8.69 5.29 -2.35
C ALA A 123 8.58 5.60 -3.84
N ALA A 124 9.64 5.26 -4.58
CA ALA A 124 9.67 5.27 -6.03
C ALA A 124 10.03 3.88 -6.53
N ASN A 125 9.36 3.44 -7.58
CA ASN A 125 9.55 2.14 -8.20
C ASN A 125 9.59 2.31 -9.72
N ASP A 126 10.69 1.91 -10.32
CA ASP A 126 10.88 1.85 -11.76
C ASP A 126 10.99 0.38 -12.16
N ARG A 127 10.17 -0.03 -13.12
CA ARG A 127 10.18 -1.40 -13.64
C ARG A 127 10.13 -1.40 -15.16
N GLU A 128 11.04 -2.16 -15.74
CA GLU A 128 11.05 -2.54 -17.14
C GLU A 128 10.76 -4.04 -17.23
N ASN A 129 9.94 -4.43 -18.19
CA ASN A 129 9.57 -5.82 -18.38
C ASN A 129 9.49 -6.13 -19.87
N ASN A 130 10.16 -7.21 -20.28
CA ASN A 130 10.09 -7.77 -21.62
C ASN A 130 9.65 -9.23 -21.50
N GLY A 131 8.69 -9.65 -22.29
CA GLY A 131 8.13 -10.99 -22.23
C GLY A 131 7.84 -11.57 -23.59
N PHE A 132 8.00 -12.89 -23.67
CA PHE A 132 7.60 -13.69 -24.82
C PHE A 132 6.73 -14.85 -24.33
N GLN A 133 5.65 -15.13 -25.02
CA GLN A 133 4.71 -16.19 -24.68
C GLN A 133 4.25 -16.93 -25.93
N GLU A 134 4.19 -18.24 -25.87
CA GLU A 134 3.63 -19.15 -26.87
C GLU A 134 2.42 -19.89 -26.30
N GLY A 135 1.36 -19.95 -27.08
CA GLY A 135 0.18 -20.75 -26.77
C GLY A 135 0.04 -21.92 -27.74
N TRP A 136 0.06 -23.14 -27.23
CA TRP A 136 -0.03 -24.39 -27.97
C TRP A 136 -1.35 -25.10 -27.65
N GLY A 137 -1.97 -25.70 -28.65
CA GLY A 137 -3.15 -26.55 -28.46
C GLY A 137 -3.01 -27.81 -29.29
N ASN A 138 -3.11 -28.98 -28.66
CA ASN A 138 -2.97 -30.28 -29.30
C ASN A 138 -1.66 -30.39 -30.16
N ASP A 139 -0.54 -29.91 -29.56
CA ASP A 139 0.79 -29.86 -30.19
C ASP A 139 0.92 -28.95 -31.42
N VAL A 140 -0.06 -28.04 -31.62
CA VAL A 140 -0.04 -27.01 -32.69
C VAL A 140 0.14 -25.66 -32.04
N LEU A 141 1.05 -24.82 -32.58
CA LEU A 141 1.23 -23.44 -32.16
C LEU A 141 0.02 -22.58 -32.58
N LEU A 142 -0.70 -22.05 -31.62
CA LEU A 142 -1.91 -21.26 -31.84
C LEU A 142 -1.63 -19.75 -31.90
N ASN A 143 -0.78 -19.27 -31.03
CA ASN A 143 -0.40 -17.86 -30.96
C ASN A 143 0.99 -17.66 -30.34
N GLU A 144 1.59 -16.53 -30.69
CA GLU A 144 2.77 -15.98 -30.08
C GLU A 144 2.48 -14.56 -29.61
N ARG A 145 3.00 -14.18 -28.44
CA ARG A 145 2.88 -12.83 -27.91
C ARG A 145 4.24 -12.33 -27.47
N GLU A 146 4.66 -11.23 -28.05
CA GLU A 146 5.76 -10.41 -27.55
C GLU A 146 5.17 -9.24 -26.74
N SER A 147 5.78 -8.93 -25.63
CA SER A 147 5.35 -7.79 -24.80
C SER A 147 6.55 -7.05 -24.23
N SER A 148 6.47 -5.73 -24.22
CA SER A 148 7.41 -4.88 -23.50
C SER A 148 6.63 -3.79 -22.78
N GLY A 149 7.14 -3.34 -21.66
CA GLY A 149 6.48 -2.29 -20.89
C GLY A 149 7.39 -1.70 -19.84
N THR A 150 7.07 -0.46 -19.51
CA THR A 150 7.68 0.28 -18.41
C THR A 150 6.61 0.62 -17.39
N ASN A 151 7.00 0.72 -16.13
CA ASN A 151 6.13 1.19 -15.07
C ASN A 151 6.97 2.06 -14.14
N HIS A 152 6.64 3.34 -14.09
CA HIS A 152 7.22 4.32 -13.20
C HIS A 152 6.17 4.72 -12.16
N ASN A 153 6.40 4.39 -10.90
CA ASN A 153 5.48 4.70 -9.82
C ASN A 153 6.21 5.48 -8.72
N SER A 154 5.64 6.60 -8.32
CA SER A 154 6.07 7.34 -7.15
C SER A 154 4.90 7.53 -6.20
N ARG A 155 5.17 7.41 -4.90
CA ARG A 155 4.14 7.62 -3.86
C ARG A 155 4.73 8.22 -2.61
N TYR A 156 3.94 9.05 -1.95
CA TYR A 156 4.22 9.50 -0.60
C TYR A 156 3.02 9.29 0.33
N ASN A 157 3.31 9.16 1.58
CA ASN A 157 2.33 9.13 2.66
C ASN A 157 2.86 9.94 3.84
N LEU A 158 2.05 10.86 4.33
CA LEU A 158 2.31 11.62 5.56
C LEU A 158 1.19 11.32 6.54
N ALA A 159 1.54 10.86 7.73
CA ALA A 159 0.61 10.66 8.83
C ALA A 159 1.09 11.43 10.08
N LEU A 160 0.20 12.21 10.66
CA LEU A 160 0.44 12.99 11.85
C LEU A 160 -0.54 12.58 12.93
N MET A 161 -0.06 12.24 14.12
CA MET A 161 -0.89 11.98 15.28
C MET A 161 -0.50 12.94 16.40
N LEU A 162 -1.48 13.68 16.90
CA LEU A 162 -1.36 14.55 18.06
C LEU A 162 -2.33 14.06 19.13
N GLN A 163 -1.84 13.82 20.33
CA GLN A 163 -2.66 13.42 21.46
C GLN A 163 -2.33 14.28 22.70
N LEU A 164 -3.34 14.95 23.22
CA LEU A 164 -3.27 15.66 24.48
C LEU A 164 -4.12 14.92 25.51
N SER A 165 -3.53 14.50 26.61
CA SER A 165 -4.22 13.83 27.70
C SER A 165 -4.00 14.56 29.02
N ARG A 166 -5.07 14.69 29.82
CA ARG A 166 -5.03 15.34 31.13
C ARG A 166 -5.78 14.53 32.17
N LYS A 167 -5.11 14.25 33.26
CA LYS A 167 -5.71 13.69 34.47
C LYS A 167 -6.42 14.81 35.24
N LEU A 168 -7.72 14.65 35.50
CA LEU A 168 -8.54 15.63 36.16
C LEU A 168 -8.73 15.35 37.66
N SER A 169 -8.52 14.08 38.06
CA SER A 169 -8.56 13.69 39.46
C SER A 169 -7.61 12.53 39.80
N ARG A 170 -7.30 12.36 41.08
CA ARG A 170 -6.49 11.21 41.58
C ARG A 170 -7.23 9.88 41.45
N LEU A 171 -8.56 9.88 41.39
CA LEU A 171 -9.40 8.69 41.26
C LEU A 171 -9.42 8.09 39.87
N GLY A 172 -8.79 8.76 38.86
CA GLY A 172 -8.70 8.25 37.50
C GLY A 172 -9.58 8.97 36.50
N ARG A 173 -10.26 10.08 36.88
CA ARG A 173 -10.95 10.96 35.92
C ARG A 173 -9.92 11.52 34.95
N ASN A 174 -10.15 11.38 33.66
CA ASN A 174 -9.26 11.89 32.64
C ASN A 174 -9.99 12.28 31.37
N VAL A 175 -9.38 13.18 30.61
CA VAL A 175 -9.81 13.57 29.29
C VAL A 175 -8.63 13.42 28.33
N ALA A 176 -8.89 12.95 27.13
CA ALA A 176 -7.90 12.88 26.07
C ALA A 176 -8.51 13.35 24.74
N LEU A 177 -7.82 14.26 24.07
CA LEU A 177 -8.08 14.68 22.71
C LEU A 177 -7.01 14.08 21.80
N LYS A 178 -7.42 13.39 20.77
CA LYS A 178 -6.53 12.82 19.75
C LYS A 178 -6.94 13.37 18.38
N VAL A 179 -5.98 13.84 17.62
CA VAL A 179 -6.14 14.27 16.23
C VAL A 179 -5.18 13.46 15.38
N ASP A 180 -5.73 12.72 14.45
CA ASP A 180 -4.98 12.03 13.40
C ASP A 180 -5.23 12.79 12.09
N TYR A 181 -4.17 13.07 11.33
CA TYR A 181 -4.20 13.61 9.98
C TYR A 181 -3.34 12.76 9.08
N GLY A 182 -3.83 12.44 7.90
CA GLY A 182 -3.08 11.70 6.89
C GLY A 182 -3.32 12.28 5.51
N THR A 183 -2.27 12.31 4.68
CA THR A 183 -2.37 12.59 3.25
C THR A 183 -1.44 11.66 2.49
N ASN A 184 -1.88 11.27 1.32
CA ASN A 184 -1.13 10.40 0.42
C ASN A 184 -1.33 10.86 -1.02
N ALA A 185 -0.31 10.65 -1.84
CA ALA A 185 -0.45 10.69 -3.29
C ALA A 185 0.42 9.59 -3.92
N SER A 186 -0.03 9.13 -5.09
CA SER A 186 0.68 8.17 -5.93
C SER A 186 0.45 8.54 -7.37
N ALA A 187 1.53 8.68 -8.14
CA ALA A 187 1.51 8.86 -9.58
C ALA A 187 2.16 7.64 -10.24
N THR A 188 1.50 7.08 -11.24
CA THR A 188 1.98 5.90 -11.95
C THR A 188 1.87 6.12 -13.44
N ASP A 189 3.00 6.10 -14.13
CA ASP A 189 3.11 6.10 -15.59
C ASP A 189 3.48 4.70 -16.07
N ARG A 190 2.68 4.15 -16.97
CA ARG A 190 2.91 2.83 -17.56
C ARG A 190 2.84 2.89 -19.07
N THR A 191 3.76 2.19 -19.73
CA THR A 191 3.66 1.87 -21.15
C THR A 191 3.49 0.37 -21.32
N ASN A 192 2.67 -0.03 -22.26
CA ASN A 192 2.43 -1.43 -22.56
C ASN A 192 2.35 -1.60 -24.08
N LEU A 193 3.38 -2.21 -24.64
CA LEU A 193 3.41 -2.64 -26.04
C LEU A 193 3.30 -4.15 -26.09
N SER A 194 2.29 -4.67 -26.77
CA SER A 194 2.20 -6.11 -27.02
C SER A 194 1.79 -6.40 -28.47
N THR A 195 2.44 -7.39 -29.05
CA THR A 195 2.15 -7.93 -30.38
C THR A 195 1.76 -9.38 -30.20
N THR A 196 0.54 -9.73 -30.59
CA THR A 196 0.05 -11.11 -30.61
C THR A 196 -0.21 -11.54 -32.06
N ARG A 197 0.41 -12.64 -32.46
CA ARG A 197 0.19 -13.29 -33.77
C ARG A 197 -0.67 -14.53 -33.55
N TYR A 198 -1.75 -14.65 -34.29
CA TYR A 198 -2.63 -15.82 -34.27
C TYR A 198 -2.44 -16.61 -35.57
N PHE A 199 -1.98 -17.85 -35.45
CA PHE A 199 -1.63 -18.68 -36.60
C PHE A 199 -2.84 -19.30 -37.27
N LYS A 200 -3.92 -19.55 -36.53
CA LYS A 200 -5.15 -20.15 -37.08
C LYS A 200 -5.81 -19.30 -38.18
N ASN A 201 -5.84 -18.01 -38.02
CA ASN A 201 -6.49 -17.06 -38.94
C ASN A 201 -5.49 -16.07 -39.57
N ASN A 202 -4.19 -16.28 -39.34
CA ASN A 202 -3.09 -15.43 -39.82
C ASN A 202 -3.31 -13.92 -39.51
N THR A 203 -3.77 -13.62 -38.29
CA THR A 203 -4.00 -12.25 -37.87
C THR A 203 -2.95 -11.79 -36.87
N LYS A 204 -2.70 -10.48 -36.84
CA LYS A 204 -1.80 -9.81 -35.92
C LYS A 204 -2.57 -8.75 -35.14
N LYS A 205 -2.52 -8.79 -33.80
CA LYS A 205 -3.05 -7.75 -32.92
C LYS A 205 -1.88 -7.01 -32.27
N ILE A 206 -1.86 -5.70 -32.43
CA ILE A 206 -0.89 -4.82 -31.75
C ILE A 206 -1.69 -3.97 -30.77
N GLN A 207 -1.21 -3.89 -29.54
CA GLN A 207 -1.70 -2.99 -28.51
C GLN A 207 -0.51 -2.18 -28.01
N ASN A 208 -0.58 -0.87 -28.14
CA ASN A 208 0.43 0.06 -27.65
C ASN A 208 -0.28 1.18 -26.92
N GLN A 209 -0.15 1.22 -25.62
CA GLN A 209 -0.89 2.12 -24.75
C GLN A 209 0.04 2.74 -23.70
N LYS A 210 -0.21 4.00 -23.38
CA LYS A 210 0.29 4.68 -22.20
C LYS A 210 -0.86 4.85 -21.22
N ILE A 211 -0.60 4.60 -19.94
CA ILE A 211 -1.58 4.70 -18.87
C ILE A 211 -0.99 5.56 -17.77
N GLU A 212 -1.71 6.61 -17.41
CA GLU A 212 -1.41 7.49 -16.28
C GLU A 212 -2.45 7.25 -15.21
N ASP A 213 -2.02 6.81 -14.03
CA ASP A 213 -2.89 6.61 -12.86
C ASP A 213 -2.42 7.54 -11.74
N ASP A 214 -3.25 8.51 -11.37
CA ASP A 214 -3.02 9.44 -10.28
C ASP A 214 -4.03 9.19 -9.17
N VAL A 215 -3.53 8.98 -7.98
CA VAL A 215 -4.36 8.80 -6.78
C VAL A 215 -3.86 9.76 -5.72
N ASP A 216 -4.75 10.59 -5.19
CA ASP A 216 -4.45 11.44 -4.05
C ASP A 216 -5.58 11.43 -3.03
N GLY A 217 -5.26 11.82 -1.83
CA GLY A 217 -6.27 11.89 -0.80
C GLY A 217 -5.76 12.40 0.53
N PHE A 218 -6.71 12.75 1.36
CA PHE A 218 -6.44 13.07 2.75
C PHE A 218 -7.53 12.54 3.67
N ASN A 219 -7.16 12.36 4.91
CA ASN A 219 -8.10 12.01 5.96
C ASN A 219 -7.74 12.73 7.26
N TYR A 220 -8.73 13.02 8.05
CA TYR A 220 -8.52 13.44 9.43
C TYR A 220 -9.54 12.78 10.34
N ARG A 221 -9.10 12.52 11.57
CA ARG A 221 -9.94 12.01 12.64
C ARG A 221 -9.69 12.83 13.89
N VAL A 222 -10.75 13.33 14.50
CA VAL A 222 -10.72 13.97 15.80
C VAL A 222 -11.45 13.08 16.79
N GLN A 223 -10.82 12.72 17.88
CA GLN A 223 -11.37 11.83 18.89
C GLN A 223 -11.25 12.46 20.27
N LEU A 224 -12.37 12.55 20.99
CA LEU A 224 -12.44 12.96 22.38
C LEU A 224 -12.80 11.74 23.25
N VAL A 225 -12.03 11.50 24.27
CA VAL A 225 -12.28 10.42 25.26
C VAL A 225 -12.38 11.07 26.63
N TYR A 226 -13.45 10.78 27.34
CA TYR A 226 -13.65 11.16 28.73
C TYR A 226 -13.86 9.91 29.58
N VAL A 227 -13.19 9.83 30.73
CA VAL A 227 -13.32 8.74 31.67
C VAL A 227 -13.70 9.28 33.03
N GLU A 228 -14.85 8.82 33.54
CA GLU A 228 -15.37 9.11 34.86
C GLU A 228 -15.19 7.91 35.79
N PRO A 229 -14.49 8.03 36.91
CA PRO A 229 -14.45 6.99 37.92
C PRO A 229 -15.79 6.87 38.65
N LEU A 230 -16.32 5.66 38.72
CA LEU A 230 -17.52 5.29 39.49
C LEU A 230 -17.15 4.55 40.78
N PRO A 231 -18.08 4.38 41.75
CA PRO A 231 -17.88 3.54 42.90
C PRO A 231 -17.41 2.12 42.54
N TRP A 232 -16.80 1.41 43.49
CA TRP A 232 -16.34 0.02 43.38
C TRP A 232 -15.34 -0.24 42.22
N ARG A 233 -14.51 0.75 41.87
CA ARG A 233 -13.47 0.67 40.84
C ARG A 233 -14.05 0.41 39.42
N HIS A 234 -15.21 0.93 39.17
CA HIS A 234 -15.77 0.99 37.82
C HIS A 234 -15.39 2.31 37.17
N PHE A 235 -15.37 2.33 35.85
CA PHE A 235 -15.09 3.52 35.05
C PHE A 235 -16.11 3.60 33.92
N LEU A 236 -16.77 4.73 33.81
CA LEU A 236 -17.59 5.08 32.66
C LEU A 236 -16.69 5.77 31.66
N GLN A 237 -16.68 5.29 30.43
CA GLN A 237 -15.94 5.88 29.31
C GLN A 237 -16.93 6.38 28.27
N LEU A 238 -16.81 7.64 27.92
CA LEU A 238 -17.47 8.26 26.77
C LEU A 238 -16.40 8.55 25.73
N ARG A 239 -16.63 8.12 24.49
CA ARG A 239 -15.76 8.40 23.36
C ARG A 239 -16.63 8.98 22.25
N TYR A 240 -16.21 10.09 21.69
CA TYR A 240 -16.71 10.62 20.43
C TYR A 240 -15.57 10.70 19.42
N SER A 241 -15.82 10.26 18.21
CA SER A 241 -14.88 10.37 17.10
C SER A 241 -15.59 10.86 15.86
N TYR A 242 -14.98 11.83 15.20
CA TYR A 242 -15.35 12.29 13.87
C TYR A 242 -14.23 11.98 12.89
N GLN A 243 -14.57 11.38 11.77
CA GLN A 243 -13.62 11.08 10.70
C GLN A 243 -14.16 11.59 9.36
N TYR A 244 -13.27 12.21 8.61
CA TYR A 244 -13.52 12.60 7.23
C TYR A 244 -12.38 12.12 6.35
N ARG A 245 -12.70 11.61 5.15
CA ARG A 245 -11.74 11.14 4.17
C ARG A 245 -12.20 11.53 2.77
N VAL A 246 -11.25 11.98 1.95
CA VAL A 246 -11.42 12.18 0.51
C VAL A 246 -10.34 11.37 -0.20
N ASN A 247 -10.72 10.66 -1.24
CA ASN A 247 -9.80 10.00 -2.16
C ASN A 247 -10.22 10.34 -3.58
N ASN A 248 -9.27 10.83 -4.36
CA ASN A 248 -9.38 11.07 -5.78
C ASN A 248 -8.60 9.98 -6.51
N SER A 249 -9.10 9.53 -7.64
CA SER A 249 -8.43 8.55 -8.50
C SER A 249 -8.74 8.88 -9.94
N ASP A 250 -7.71 9.28 -10.65
CA ASP A 250 -7.74 9.63 -12.06
C ASP A 250 -6.94 8.59 -12.83
N ARG A 251 -7.54 8.04 -13.88
CA ARG A 251 -6.88 7.11 -14.78
C ARG A 251 -7.13 7.57 -16.20
N PHE A 252 -6.04 7.83 -16.94
CA PHE A 252 -6.06 8.21 -18.32
C PHE A 252 -5.31 7.17 -19.15
N VAL A 253 -5.93 6.75 -20.25
CA VAL A 253 -5.39 5.80 -21.21
C VAL A 253 -5.19 6.50 -22.54
N TYR A 254 -4.00 6.42 -23.09
CA TYR A 254 -3.63 7.01 -24.39
C TYR A 254 -3.24 5.89 -25.33
N ASP A 255 -3.86 5.83 -26.49
CA ASP A 255 -3.51 4.90 -27.55
C ASP A 255 -2.41 5.46 -28.43
N TRP A 256 -1.64 4.57 -29.04
CA TRP A 256 -0.59 4.94 -30.00
C TRP A 256 -1.19 5.35 -31.33
N ASP A 257 -0.91 6.58 -31.75
CA ASP A 257 -1.25 7.06 -33.08
C ASP A 257 -0.14 6.69 -34.08
N LYS A 258 -0.51 5.93 -35.09
CA LYS A 258 0.43 5.47 -36.14
C LYS A 258 0.83 6.54 -37.12
N GLU A 259 -0.02 7.57 -37.33
CA GLU A 259 0.23 8.65 -38.27
C GLU A 259 1.18 9.69 -37.65
N LEU A 260 1.03 9.93 -36.34
CA LEU A 260 1.86 10.88 -35.60
C LEU A 260 3.15 10.22 -35.07
N GLU A 261 3.23 8.88 -35.05
CA GLU A 261 4.30 8.10 -34.42
C GLU A 261 4.54 8.48 -32.94
N GLU A 262 3.45 8.84 -32.23
CA GLU A 262 3.44 9.19 -30.81
C GLU A 262 2.12 8.73 -30.14
N PHE A 263 2.03 8.85 -28.83
CA PHE A 263 0.75 8.63 -28.14
C PHE A 263 -0.21 9.77 -28.44
N ALA A 264 -1.48 9.44 -28.70
CA ALA A 264 -2.52 10.41 -28.98
C ALA A 264 -2.53 11.53 -27.91
N PRO A 265 -2.72 12.81 -28.29
CA PRO A 265 -2.76 13.91 -27.33
C PRO A 265 -4.00 13.85 -26.42
N ASP A 266 -5.08 13.23 -26.91
CA ASP A 266 -6.33 13.05 -26.18
C ASP A 266 -6.41 11.62 -25.64
N PHE A 267 -6.92 11.47 -24.43
CA PHE A 267 -7.11 10.15 -23.81
C PHE A 267 -8.34 9.44 -24.37
N ASP A 268 -8.33 8.12 -24.33
CA ASP A 268 -9.48 7.27 -24.67
C ASP A 268 -10.53 7.36 -23.54
N GLU A 269 -11.68 7.97 -23.82
CA GLU A 269 -12.75 8.17 -22.85
C GLU A 269 -13.36 6.85 -22.35
N GLU A 270 -13.43 5.82 -23.21
CA GLU A 270 -14.01 4.52 -22.83
C GLU A 270 -13.13 3.76 -21.83
N SER A 271 -11.81 3.94 -21.94
CA SER A 271 -10.82 3.26 -21.09
C SER A 271 -10.34 4.11 -19.90
N SER A 272 -10.73 5.39 -19.88
CA SER A 272 -10.35 6.34 -18.84
C SER A 272 -11.47 6.52 -17.81
N ASN A 273 -11.10 6.86 -16.59
CA ASN A 273 -12.08 7.15 -15.54
C ASN A 273 -11.52 8.12 -14.51
N ARG A 274 -12.41 8.84 -13.85
CA ARG A 274 -12.11 9.76 -12.77
C ARG A 274 -13.14 9.57 -11.66
N PHE A 275 -12.66 9.38 -10.43
CA PHE A 275 -13.51 9.18 -9.26
C PHE A 275 -13.08 10.07 -8.11
N GLU A 276 -14.08 10.64 -7.44
CA GLU A 276 -13.92 11.25 -6.13
C GLU A 276 -14.78 10.51 -5.13
N ASN A 277 -14.17 10.05 -4.03
CA ASN A 277 -14.87 9.36 -2.95
C ASN A 277 -14.72 10.14 -1.65
N GLN A 278 -15.84 10.56 -1.09
CA GLN A 278 -15.93 11.23 0.20
C GLN A 278 -16.55 10.30 1.22
N TYR A 279 -15.95 10.23 2.40
CA TYR A 279 -16.42 9.41 3.50
C TYR A 279 -16.45 10.22 4.79
N THR A 280 -17.60 10.21 5.47
CA THR A 280 -17.80 10.86 6.76
C THR A 280 -18.29 9.83 7.75
N ASN A 281 -17.71 9.80 8.94
CA ASN A 281 -18.08 8.87 9.99
C ASN A 281 -18.11 9.57 11.36
N HIS A 282 -19.14 9.29 12.14
CA HIS A 282 -19.26 9.67 13.53
C HIS A 282 -19.33 8.39 14.37
N LEU A 283 -18.57 8.33 15.45
CA LEU A 283 -18.63 7.24 16.40
C LEU A 283 -18.89 7.80 17.78
N VAL A 284 -19.97 7.38 18.40
CA VAL A 284 -20.24 7.58 19.83
C VAL A 284 -20.16 6.24 20.52
N ASN A 285 -19.25 6.10 21.47
CA ASN A 285 -19.09 4.90 22.27
C ASN A 285 -19.31 5.22 23.75
N LEU A 286 -20.18 4.48 24.38
CA LEU A 286 -20.40 4.52 25.82
C LEU A 286 -20.06 3.15 26.38
N ALA A 287 -19.11 3.09 27.31
CA ALA A 287 -18.64 1.83 27.87
C ALA A 287 -18.44 1.92 29.39
N ILE A 288 -18.76 0.83 30.06
CA ILE A 288 -18.41 0.61 31.48
C ILE A 288 -17.35 -0.45 31.56
N ARG A 289 -16.26 -0.14 32.24
CA ARG A 289 -15.15 -1.06 32.46
C ARG A 289 -14.81 -1.19 33.91
N THR A 290 -14.35 -2.36 34.32
CA THR A 290 -13.75 -2.58 35.64
C THR A 290 -12.49 -3.41 35.50
N SER A 291 -11.54 -3.20 36.43
CA SER A 291 -10.35 -4.02 36.56
C SER A 291 -10.18 -4.34 38.02
N GLN A 292 -10.55 -5.56 38.40
CA GLN A 292 -10.44 -6.06 39.78
C GLN A 292 -9.57 -7.33 39.82
N LYS A 293 -9.13 -7.72 41.02
CA LYS A 293 -8.27 -8.91 41.18
C LYS A 293 -8.89 -10.22 40.69
N LYS A 294 -10.22 -10.33 40.75
CA LYS A 294 -10.95 -11.57 40.42
C LYS A 294 -11.64 -11.54 39.06
N TYR A 295 -11.94 -10.38 38.54
CA TYR A 295 -12.66 -10.21 37.26
C TYR A 295 -12.35 -8.89 36.59
N ASN A 296 -12.34 -8.90 35.25
CA ASN A 296 -12.23 -7.74 34.41
C ASN A 296 -13.34 -7.82 33.36
N TYR A 297 -14.01 -6.73 33.10
CA TYR A 297 -14.94 -6.63 32.00
C TYR A 297 -14.91 -5.24 31.36
N ASN A 298 -15.31 -5.20 30.12
CA ASN A 298 -15.58 -3.99 29.35
C ASN A 298 -16.84 -4.23 28.54
N ILE A 299 -17.91 -3.52 28.87
CA ILE A 299 -19.21 -3.61 28.20
C ILE A 299 -19.54 -2.23 27.67
N GLY A 300 -19.88 -2.14 26.39
CA GLY A 300 -20.17 -0.87 25.78
C GLY A 300 -21.14 -0.99 24.61
N VAL A 301 -21.64 0.14 24.20
CA VAL A 301 -22.51 0.32 23.04
C VAL A 301 -21.85 1.36 22.12
N ASP A 302 -21.83 1.04 20.84
CA ASP A 302 -21.36 1.91 19.77
C ASP A 302 -22.54 2.34 18.92
N PHE A 303 -22.57 3.64 18.62
CA PHE A 303 -23.46 4.21 17.60
C PHE A 303 -22.59 4.89 16.55
N GLU A 304 -22.65 4.37 15.31
CA GLU A 304 -21.71 4.74 14.25
C GLU A 304 -22.43 5.08 12.93
N PRO A 305 -23.07 6.26 12.83
CA PRO A 305 -23.61 6.73 11.57
C PRO A 305 -22.47 7.11 10.61
N GLN A 306 -22.57 6.61 9.38
CA GLN A 306 -21.60 6.86 8.32
C GLN A 306 -22.29 7.28 7.03
N LYS A 307 -21.62 8.09 6.23
CA LYS A 307 -22.02 8.52 4.90
C LYS A 307 -20.86 8.36 3.94
N SER A 308 -21.12 7.71 2.81
CA SER A 308 -20.19 7.62 1.68
C SER A 308 -20.85 8.22 0.45
N VAL A 309 -20.12 9.05 -0.27
CA VAL A 309 -20.55 9.64 -1.55
C VAL A 309 -19.44 9.42 -2.54
N SER A 310 -19.80 8.88 -3.69
CA SER A 310 -18.88 8.67 -4.82
C SER A 310 -19.39 9.44 -6.02
N HIS A 311 -18.52 10.19 -6.63
CA HIS A 311 -18.77 10.92 -7.88
C HIS A 311 -17.88 10.31 -8.96
N SER A 312 -18.46 9.94 -10.08
CA SER A 312 -17.76 9.65 -11.34
C SER A 312 -17.80 10.93 -12.16
N LEU A 313 -16.65 11.42 -12.56
CA LEU A 313 -16.46 12.67 -13.31
C LEU A 313 -16.14 12.35 -14.76
#